data_d396ee942d5dba9e8a06c15fc29732ad
#
_entry.id   d396ee942d5dba9e8a06c15fc29732ad
#
_cell.length_a   1.000
_cell.length_b   1.000
_cell.length_c   1.000
_cell.angle_alpha   90.00
_cell.angle_beta   90.00
_cell.angle_gamma   90.00
#
_symmetry.space_group_name_H-M   'P 1'
#
loop_
_entity.id
_entity.type
_entity.pdbx_description
1 polymer ?
#
loop_
_entity_poly.entity_id
_entity_poly.type
_entity_poly.pdbx_seq_one_letter_code
_entity_poly.pdbx_strand_id
1 'polypeptide(L)'
;MIMLRPMREDEFPAYLAYFIPDYAQEIASNYQLSVADSQIRAKQEIAEDLPGGVNTPGQVLLCLMACSEQAEQHVGYLWYKPDTAMRTVFIYDFHIFNHCQGQGLGKKALAAFEQKLREQNFQQIRLRVAGDNARAQHVYEKSGFGVTGINMSKIIAG
;
A
#
# COMPACT_ATOMS: atom_id res chain seq x y z
N MET A 1 -4.41 -19.56 -4.08
CA MET A 1 -3.01 -19.14 -3.89
C MET A 1 -2.84 -17.70 -4.36
N ILE A 2 -2.09 -16.92 -3.62
CA ILE A 2 -1.77 -15.54 -4.02
C ILE A 2 -0.34 -15.51 -4.58
N MET A 3 -0.19 -14.93 -5.77
CA MET A 3 1.11 -14.67 -6.39
C MET A 3 1.39 -13.18 -6.37
N LEU A 4 2.62 -12.80 -6.06
CA LEU A 4 3.10 -11.42 -6.06
C LEU A 4 3.88 -11.21 -7.36
N ARG A 5 3.27 -10.52 -8.30
CA ARG A 5 3.84 -10.31 -9.64
C ARG A 5 4.31 -8.87 -9.79
N PRO A 6 5.53 -8.62 -10.33
CA PRO A 6 5.94 -7.25 -10.62
C PRO A 6 4.93 -6.54 -11.53
N MET A 7 4.60 -5.29 -11.18
CA MET A 7 3.73 -4.46 -12.00
C MET A 7 4.44 -4.09 -13.30
N ARG A 8 3.73 -4.18 -14.42
CA ARG A 8 4.27 -3.80 -15.73
C ARG A 8 4.10 -2.31 -15.97
N GLU A 9 4.90 -1.75 -16.87
CA GLU A 9 4.79 -0.32 -17.21
C GLU A 9 3.40 0.04 -17.73
N ASP A 10 2.78 -0.85 -18.52
CA ASP A 10 1.45 -0.62 -19.08
C ASP A 10 0.34 -0.70 -18.02
N GLU A 11 0.63 -1.21 -16.83
CA GLU A 11 -0.31 -1.28 -15.70
C GLU A 11 -0.23 -0.06 -14.77
N PHE A 12 0.85 0.72 -14.86
CA PHE A 12 1.08 1.86 -13.96
C PHE A 12 0.03 2.95 -14.07
N PRO A 13 -0.45 3.35 -15.27
CA PRO A 13 -1.52 4.37 -15.36
C PRO A 13 -2.80 3.97 -14.61
N ALA A 14 -3.19 2.70 -14.66
CA ALA A 14 -4.36 2.22 -13.91
C ALA A 14 -4.12 2.27 -12.39
N TYR A 15 -2.90 1.99 -11.97
CA TYR A 15 -2.51 2.13 -10.56
C TYR A 15 -2.65 3.58 -10.10
N LEU A 16 -2.14 4.54 -10.86
CA LEU A 16 -2.26 5.96 -10.53
C LEU A 16 -3.71 6.41 -10.49
N ALA A 17 -4.55 5.91 -11.41
CA ALA A 17 -5.97 6.25 -11.44
C ALA A 17 -6.71 5.79 -10.19
N TYR A 18 -6.26 4.70 -9.57
CA TYR A 18 -6.75 4.25 -8.27
C TYR A 18 -6.10 5.03 -7.12
N PHE A 19 -4.78 5.11 -7.11
CA PHE A 19 -4.02 5.57 -5.93
C PHE A 19 -4.24 7.06 -5.65
N ILE A 20 -4.21 7.91 -6.69
CA ILE A 20 -4.24 9.36 -6.49
C ILE A 20 -5.55 9.82 -5.84
N PRO A 21 -6.75 9.44 -6.33
CA PRO A 21 -7.99 9.83 -5.65
C PRO A 21 -8.11 9.29 -4.22
N ASP A 22 -7.67 8.05 -4.01
CA ASP A 22 -7.75 7.39 -2.71
C ASP A 22 -6.84 8.08 -1.70
N TYR A 23 -5.60 8.34 -2.08
CA TYR A 23 -4.64 9.05 -1.23
C TYR A 23 -5.04 10.50 -0.99
N ALA A 24 -5.60 11.18 -2.01
CA ALA A 24 -6.11 12.53 -1.87
C ALA A 24 -7.23 12.61 -0.83
N GLN A 25 -8.11 11.63 -0.80
CA GLN A 25 -9.18 11.56 0.20
C GLN A 25 -8.60 11.38 1.61
N GLU A 26 -7.58 10.56 1.77
CA GLU A 26 -6.88 10.36 3.04
C GLU A 26 -6.21 11.66 3.49
N ILE A 27 -5.54 12.39 2.59
CA ILE A 27 -4.93 13.69 2.89
C ILE A 27 -6.00 14.70 3.33
N ALA A 28 -7.10 14.79 2.60
CA ALA A 28 -8.19 15.71 2.94
C ALA A 28 -8.75 15.45 4.33
N SER A 29 -8.96 14.19 4.66
CA SER A 29 -9.48 13.76 5.97
C SER A 29 -8.50 14.03 7.10
N ASN A 30 -7.22 13.69 6.93
CA ASN A 30 -6.23 13.77 8.00
C ASN A 30 -5.65 15.17 8.22
N TYR A 31 -5.56 15.98 7.16
CA TYR A 31 -4.96 17.32 7.24
C TYR A 31 -5.99 18.43 7.03
N GLN A 32 -7.26 18.09 6.90
CA GLN A 32 -8.37 19.02 6.73
C GLN A 32 -8.17 20.00 5.56
N LEU A 33 -7.63 19.50 4.46
CA LEU A 33 -7.47 20.24 3.23
C LEU A 33 -8.70 20.06 2.33
N SER A 34 -8.89 20.97 1.38
CA SER A 34 -9.92 20.80 0.36
C SER A 34 -9.61 19.60 -0.52
N VAL A 35 -10.65 19.05 -1.16
CA VAL A 35 -10.47 17.92 -2.09
C VAL A 35 -9.54 18.30 -3.24
N ALA A 36 -9.71 19.51 -3.79
CA ALA A 36 -8.88 19.99 -4.91
C ALA A 36 -7.41 20.11 -4.52
N ASP A 37 -7.12 20.71 -3.36
CA ASP A 37 -5.75 20.86 -2.87
C ASP A 37 -5.13 19.50 -2.53
N SER A 38 -5.93 18.59 -1.98
CA SER A 38 -5.48 17.23 -1.66
C SER A 38 -5.10 16.43 -2.89
N GLN A 39 -5.85 16.59 -4.00
CA GLN A 39 -5.52 15.95 -5.27
C GLN A 39 -4.20 16.46 -5.86
N ILE A 40 -3.99 17.78 -5.81
CA ILE A 40 -2.74 18.39 -6.27
C ILE A 40 -1.56 17.84 -5.45
N ARG A 41 -1.71 17.80 -4.13
CA ARG A 41 -0.68 17.29 -3.24
C ARG A 41 -0.40 15.81 -3.46
N ALA A 42 -1.44 14.99 -3.63
CA ALA A 42 -1.28 13.57 -3.90
C ALA A 42 -0.51 13.33 -5.20
N LYS A 43 -0.83 14.07 -6.26
CA LYS A 43 -0.10 13.97 -7.53
C LYS A 43 1.36 14.35 -7.40
N GLN A 44 1.65 15.43 -6.65
CA GLN A 44 3.02 15.89 -6.42
C GLN A 44 3.82 14.85 -5.64
N GLU A 45 3.27 14.32 -4.56
CA GLU A 45 3.96 13.35 -3.71
C GLU A 45 4.27 12.06 -4.45
N ILE A 46 3.32 11.52 -5.21
CA ILE A 46 3.58 10.28 -5.94
C ILE A 46 4.57 10.49 -7.10
N ALA A 47 4.57 11.66 -7.72
CA ALA A 47 5.55 11.99 -8.75
C ALA A 47 6.96 12.11 -8.16
N GLU A 48 7.09 12.60 -6.94
CA GLU A 48 8.36 12.66 -6.22
C GLU A 48 8.83 11.28 -5.77
N ASP A 49 7.92 10.45 -5.29
CA ASP A 49 8.25 9.11 -4.78
C ASP A 49 8.52 8.10 -5.88
N LEU A 50 7.82 8.21 -7.00
CA LEU A 50 7.91 7.28 -8.13
C LEU A 50 8.23 8.03 -9.44
N PRO A 51 9.36 8.76 -9.51
CA PRO A 51 9.68 9.53 -10.72
C PRO A 51 9.92 8.65 -11.95
N GLY A 52 10.34 7.40 -11.77
CA GLY A 52 10.52 6.42 -12.83
C GLY A 52 9.37 5.43 -12.96
N GLY A 53 8.22 5.69 -12.32
CA GLY A 53 7.10 4.76 -12.32
C GLY A 53 7.48 3.41 -11.70
N VAL A 54 7.18 2.33 -12.40
CA VAL A 54 7.53 0.97 -11.94
C VAL A 54 9.04 0.71 -11.92
N ASN A 55 9.83 1.53 -12.59
CA ASN A 55 11.29 1.41 -12.66
C ASN A 55 12.02 2.35 -11.71
N THR A 56 11.33 2.94 -10.75
CA THR A 56 11.95 3.81 -9.76
C THR A 56 12.92 3.02 -8.89
N PRO A 57 14.23 3.39 -8.84
CA PRO A 57 15.20 2.68 -8.02
C PRO A 57 14.80 2.69 -6.54
N GLY A 58 14.94 1.54 -5.88
CA GLY A 58 14.64 1.41 -4.46
C GLY A 58 13.16 1.27 -4.11
N GLN A 59 12.27 1.28 -5.09
CA GLN A 59 10.84 1.11 -4.89
C GLN A 59 10.36 -0.17 -5.59
N VAL A 60 9.39 -0.86 -5.01
CA VAL A 60 8.83 -2.09 -5.58
C VAL A 60 7.32 -1.95 -5.69
N LEU A 61 6.80 -2.13 -6.89
CA LEU A 61 5.37 -2.15 -7.18
C LEU A 61 4.97 -3.54 -7.65
N LEU A 62 4.00 -4.13 -6.98
CA LEU A 62 3.51 -5.48 -7.29
C LEU A 62 2.02 -5.46 -7.59
N CYS A 63 1.62 -6.35 -8.48
CA CYS A 63 0.23 -6.73 -8.66
C CYS A 63 -0.04 -8.00 -7.86
N LEU A 64 -1.13 -8.03 -7.11
CA LEU A 64 -1.55 -9.20 -6.33
C LEU A 64 -2.47 -10.04 -7.21
N MET A 65 -2.10 -11.31 -7.41
CA MET A 65 -2.82 -12.22 -8.30
C MET A 65 -3.37 -13.38 -7.49
N ALA A 66 -4.68 -13.60 -7.56
CA ALA A 66 -5.30 -14.82 -7.04
C ALA A 66 -5.25 -15.87 -8.13
N CYS A 67 -4.56 -16.97 -7.87
CA CYS A 67 -4.32 -18.02 -8.86
C CYS A 67 -5.08 -19.27 -8.49
N SER A 68 -5.77 -19.85 -9.49
CA SER A 68 -6.38 -21.16 -9.42
C SER A 68 -5.88 -21.99 -10.61
N GLU A 69 -6.24 -23.28 -10.64
CA GLU A 69 -5.85 -24.14 -11.76
C GLU A 69 -6.36 -23.64 -13.13
N GLN A 70 -7.43 -22.84 -13.11
CA GLN A 70 -8.14 -22.44 -14.31
C GLN A 70 -7.88 -20.99 -14.74
N ALA A 71 -7.48 -20.11 -13.81
CA ALA A 71 -7.35 -18.69 -14.11
C ALA A 71 -6.49 -17.96 -13.09
N GLU A 72 -5.94 -16.83 -13.55
CA GLU A 72 -5.34 -15.82 -12.69
C GLU A 72 -6.26 -14.60 -12.67
N GLN A 73 -6.50 -14.06 -11.47
CA GLN A 73 -7.31 -12.85 -11.30
C GLN A 73 -6.49 -11.79 -10.59
N HIS A 74 -6.41 -10.59 -11.18
CA HIS A 74 -5.79 -9.46 -10.53
C HIS A 74 -6.72 -8.95 -9.42
N VAL A 75 -6.26 -8.96 -8.17
CA VAL A 75 -7.10 -8.67 -7.00
C VAL A 75 -6.63 -7.47 -6.19
N GLY A 76 -5.46 -6.93 -6.46
CA GLY A 76 -4.97 -5.79 -5.71
C GLY A 76 -3.56 -5.36 -6.06
N TYR A 77 -3.03 -4.44 -5.24
CA TYR A 77 -1.71 -3.84 -5.41
C TYR A 77 -0.94 -3.86 -4.10
N LEU A 78 0.39 -3.86 -4.22
CA LEU A 78 1.30 -3.66 -3.10
C LEU A 78 2.47 -2.79 -3.56
N TRP A 79 2.71 -1.69 -2.86
CA TRP A 79 3.86 -0.82 -3.07
C TRP A 79 4.66 -0.77 -1.78
N TYR A 80 5.93 -1.15 -1.86
CA TYR A 80 6.80 -1.11 -0.69
C TYR A 80 8.22 -0.65 -1.06
N LYS A 81 8.93 -0.20 -0.05
CA LYS A 81 10.33 0.23 -0.16
C LYS A 81 11.16 -0.67 0.75
N PRO A 82 12.09 -1.47 0.19
CA PRO A 82 13.02 -2.24 0.99
C PRO A 82 14.19 -1.39 1.48
N ASP A 83 14.66 -1.69 2.68
CA ASP A 83 15.91 -1.18 3.24
C ASP A 83 16.78 -2.39 3.57
N THR A 84 17.72 -2.72 2.70
CA THR A 84 18.55 -3.91 2.83
C THR A 84 19.55 -3.80 3.97
N ALA A 85 20.04 -2.58 4.26
CA ALA A 85 20.97 -2.37 5.36
C ALA A 85 20.33 -2.62 6.72
N MET A 86 19.09 -2.17 6.89
CA MET A 86 18.32 -2.35 8.13
C MET A 86 17.49 -3.64 8.14
N ARG A 87 17.42 -4.34 7.02
CA ARG A 87 16.61 -5.56 6.84
C ARG A 87 15.12 -5.33 7.12
N THR A 88 14.63 -4.17 6.74
CA THR A 88 13.22 -3.79 6.90
C THR A 88 12.61 -3.42 5.57
N VAL A 89 11.28 -3.51 5.49
CA VAL A 89 10.54 -2.94 4.37
C VAL A 89 9.46 -2.01 4.92
N PHE A 90 9.14 -0.97 4.15
CA PHE A 90 8.04 -0.07 4.47
C PHE A 90 6.96 -0.20 3.39
N ILE A 91 5.74 -0.55 3.79
CA ILE A 91 4.60 -0.61 2.87
C ILE A 91 4.01 0.79 2.76
N TYR A 92 3.99 1.32 1.53
CA TYR A 92 3.33 2.59 1.22
C TYR A 92 1.87 2.40 0.84
N ASP A 93 1.55 1.29 0.16
CA ASP A 93 0.18 1.00 -0.25
C ASP A 93 -0.04 -0.51 -0.31
N PHE A 94 -1.13 -0.95 0.26
CA PHE A 94 -1.60 -2.33 0.20
C PHE A 94 -3.11 -2.29 0.01
N HIS A 95 -3.58 -2.75 -1.14
CA HIS A 95 -4.98 -2.61 -1.52
C HIS A 95 -5.51 -3.88 -2.16
N ILE A 96 -6.63 -4.35 -1.64
CA ILE A 96 -7.44 -5.39 -2.29
C ILE A 96 -8.62 -4.68 -2.94
N PHE A 97 -8.87 -4.93 -4.22
CA PHE A 97 -9.97 -4.29 -4.93
C PHE A 97 -11.29 -4.49 -4.19
N ASN A 98 -12.16 -3.47 -4.20
CA ASN A 98 -13.40 -3.47 -3.42
C ASN A 98 -14.27 -4.70 -3.71
N HIS A 99 -14.39 -5.10 -4.97
CA HIS A 99 -15.17 -6.27 -5.37
C HIS A 99 -14.53 -7.61 -4.97
N CYS A 100 -13.29 -7.60 -4.52
CA CYS A 100 -12.55 -8.78 -4.07
C CYS A 100 -12.43 -8.85 -2.54
N GLN A 101 -12.90 -7.85 -1.81
CA GLN A 101 -12.82 -7.82 -0.36
C GLN A 101 -13.79 -8.81 0.30
N GLY A 102 -13.50 -9.18 1.54
CA GLY A 102 -14.35 -10.10 2.29
C GLY A 102 -14.12 -11.58 1.99
N GLN A 103 -13.08 -11.92 1.24
CA GLN A 103 -12.74 -13.29 0.85
C GLN A 103 -11.44 -13.80 1.50
N GLY A 104 -10.88 -13.03 2.43
CA GLY A 104 -9.62 -13.38 3.09
C GLY A 104 -8.38 -13.18 2.23
N LEU A 105 -8.49 -12.50 1.08
CA LEU A 105 -7.36 -12.31 0.16
C LEU A 105 -6.27 -11.41 0.75
N GLY A 106 -6.66 -10.39 1.52
CA GLY A 106 -5.69 -9.50 2.17
C GLY A 106 -4.77 -10.25 3.13
N LYS A 107 -5.35 -11.12 3.95
CA LYS A 107 -4.58 -11.96 4.88
C LYS A 107 -3.65 -12.91 4.14
N LYS A 108 -4.14 -13.53 3.08
CA LYS A 108 -3.35 -14.44 2.25
C LYS A 108 -2.21 -13.70 1.54
N ALA A 109 -2.48 -12.49 1.04
CA ALA A 109 -1.46 -11.68 0.38
C ALA A 109 -0.36 -11.26 1.36
N LEU A 110 -0.73 -10.85 2.57
CA LEU A 110 0.25 -10.51 3.60
C LEU A 110 1.11 -11.71 3.98
N ALA A 111 0.51 -12.89 4.11
CA ALA A 111 1.25 -14.12 4.42
C ALA A 111 2.24 -14.48 3.30
N ALA A 112 1.83 -14.37 2.04
CA ALA A 112 2.70 -14.60 0.89
C ALA A 112 3.85 -13.58 0.85
N PHE A 113 3.56 -12.32 1.16
CA PHE A 113 4.56 -11.27 1.22
C PHE A 113 5.59 -11.52 2.32
N GLU A 114 5.14 -11.88 3.52
CA GLU A 114 6.03 -12.22 4.63
C GLU A 114 6.96 -13.37 4.26
N GLN A 115 6.43 -14.40 3.61
CA GLN A 115 7.25 -15.53 3.19
C GLN A 115 8.32 -15.12 2.19
N LYS A 116 7.97 -14.30 1.20
CA LYS A 116 8.92 -13.75 0.24
C LYS A 116 10.02 -12.96 0.93
N LEU A 117 9.66 -12.14 1.91
CA LEU A 117 10.60 -11.32 2.65
C LEU A 117 11.54 -12.15 3.52
N ARG A 118 11.04 -13.20 4.16
CA ARG A 118 11.89 -14.13 4.92
C ARG A 118 12.95 -14.79 4.04
N GLU A 119 12.57 -15.19 2.85
CA GLU A 119 13.48 -15.80 1.88
C GLU A 119 14.58 -14.82 1.43
N GLN A 120 14.29 -13.52 1.48
CA GLN A 120 15.24 -12.45 1.14
C GLN A 120 15.96 -11.89 2.37
N ASN A 121 15.82 -12.52 3.55
CA ASN A 121 16.47 -12.14 4.81
C ASN A 121 16.02 -10.79 5.39
N PHE A 122 14.82 -10.34 5.06
CA PHE A 122 14.20 -9.22 5.75
C PHE A 122 13.63 -9.68 7.09
N GLN A 123 13.63 -8.79 8.08
CA GLN A 123 13.26 -9.10 9.46
C GLN A 123 12.05 -8.36 9.96
N GLN A 124 11.66 -7.26 9.32
CA GLN A 124 10.56 -6.42 9.82
C GLN A 124 9.80 -5.77 8.67
N ILE A 125 8.48 -5.73 8.81
CA ILE A 125 7.60 -4.97 7.94
C ILE A 125 7.06 -3.80 8.74
N ARG A 126 7.16 -2.60 8.19
CA ARG A 126 6.64 -1.38 8.78
C ARG A 126 5.62 -0.77 7.84
N LEU A 127 4.59 -0.15 8.39
CA LEU A 127 3.58 0.58 7.62
C LEU A 127 2.98 1.69 8.47
N ARG A 128 2.27 2.59 7.80
CA ARG A 128 1.44 3.58 8.45
C ARG A 128 0.00 3.37 8.00
N VAL A 129 -0.92 3.43 8.94
CA VAL A 129 -2.36 3.35 8.65
C VAL A 129 -3.01 4.64 9.14
N ALA A 130 -3.96 5.18 8.35
CA ALA A 130 -4.69 6.38 8.75
C ALA A 130 -5.49 6.11 10.03
N GLY A 131 -5.50 7.10 10.94
CA GLY A 131 -6.15 6.96 12.25
C GLY A 131 -7.65 6.72 12.18
N ASP A 132 -8.30 7.13 11.09
CA ASP A 132 -9.73 6.93 10.85
C ASP A 132 -10.03 5.62 10.07
N ASN A 133 -9.00 4.85 9.71
CA ASN A 133 -9.17 3.60 8.98
C ASN A 133 -9.11 2.42 9.94
N ALA A 134 -10.15 2.28 10.77
CA ALA A 134 -10.24 1.22 11.78
C ALA A 134 -10.24 -0.17 11.15
N ARG A 135 -10.82 -0.33 9.97
CA ARG A 135 -10.88 -1.62 9.25
C ARG A 135 -9.49 -2.10 8.87
N ALA A 136 -8.68 -1.23 8.26
CA ALA A 136 -7.31 -1.57 7.89
C ALA A 136 -6.46 -1.87 9.12
N GLN A 137 -6.56 -1.05 10.16
CA GLN A 137 -5.85 -1.27 11.42
C GLN A 137 -6.16 -2.65 12.01
N HIS A 138 -7.43 -3.03 12.02
CA HIS A 138 -7.88 -4.32 12.52
C HIS A 138 -7.29 -5.49 11.71
N VAL A 139 -7.27 -5.38 10.38
CA VAL A 139 -6.66 -6.39 9.50
C VAL A 139 -5.19 -6.57 9.81
N TYR A 140 -4.46 -5.45 9.97
CA TYR A 140 -3.04 -5.52 10.28
C TYR A 140 -2.77 -6.09 11.67
N GLU A 141 -3.52 -5.68 12.67
CA GLU A 141 -3.38 -6.22 14.02
C GLU A 141 -3.63 -7.73 14.08
N LYS A 142 -4.64 -8.20 13.36
CA LYS A 142 -4.92 -9.65 13.25
C LYS A 142 -3.82 -10.41 12.52
N SER A 143 -3.05 -9.74 11.69
CA SER A 143 -1.90 -10.31 10.99
C SER A 143 -0.59 -10.19 11.78
N GLY A 144 -0.65 -9.73 13.02
CA GLY A 144 0.50 -9.66 13.91
C GLY A 144 1.20 -8.30 13.98
N PHE A 145 0.64 -7.27 13.34
CA PHE A 145 1.19 -5.92 13.45
C PHE A 145 0.77 -5.27 14.76
N GLY A 146 1.70 -4.55 15.39
CA GLY A 146 1.44 -3.76 16.58
C GLY A 146 1.66 -2.27 16.31
N VAL A 147 0.94 -1.42 17.03
CA VAL A 147 1.10 0.03 16.92
C VAL A 147 2.44 0.42 17.53
N THR A 148 3.25 1.18 16.78
CA THR A 148 4.57 1.66 17.21
C THR A 148 4.60 3.16 17.47
N GLY A 149 3.58 3.90 17.02
CA GLY A 149 3.47 5.33 17.23
C GLY A 149 2.13 5.85 16.73
N ILE A 150 1.74 7.02 17.20
CA ILE A 150 0.48 7.66 16.82
C ILE A 150 0.77 9.11 16.43
N ASN A 151 0.32 9.52 15.25
CA ASN A 151 0.35 10.91 14.82
C ASN A 151 -0.88 11.65 15.37
N MET A 152 -0.68 12.81 15.92
CA MET A 152 -1.77 13.64 16.44
C MET A 152 -1.63 15.06 15.90
N SER A 153 -2.75 15.71 15.61
CA SER A 153 -2.77 17.08 15.15
C SER A 153 -3.92 17.85 15.76
N LYS A 154 -3.75 19.16 15.86
CA LYS A 154 -4.79 20.08 16.32
C LYS A 154 -4.73 21.34 15.47
N ILE A 155 -5.88 21.78 14.98
CA ILE A 155 -5.96 23.05 14.27
C ILE A 155 -6.12 24.16 15.29
N ILE A 156 -5.25 25.18 15.23
CA ILE A 156 -5.26 26.33 16.14
C ILE A 156 -5.62 27.63 15.44
N ALA A 157 -5.66 27.63 14.12
CA ALA A 157 -6.10 28.78 13.34
C ALA A 157 -7.63 28.76 13.27
N GLY A 158 -8.23 29.83 13.66
CA GLY A 158 -9.68 29.97 13.75
C GLY A 158 -10.45 29.99 12.43
#